data_cfd11ccd26ea9ef0a971e707fa8f91d9
#
_entry.id   cfd11ccd26ea9ef0a971e707fa8f91d9
#
_cell.length_a   1.000
_cell.length_b   1.000
_cell.length_c   1.000
_cell.angle_alpha   90.00
_cell.angle_beta   90.00
_cell.angle_gamma   90.00
#
_symmetry.space_group_name_H-M   'P 1'
#
loop_
_entity.id
_entity.type
_entity.pdbx_description
1 polymer ?
#
loop_
_entity_poly.entity_id
_entity_poly.type
_entity_poly.pdbx_seq_one_letter_code
_entity_poly.pdbx_strand_id
1 'polypeptide(L)'
;VTAASAITASQIEEIVTEIASDAYEGRGPGTIGDLKTQNYLIDQLKRFGYVGGGNKNSWRQLFDLIGLNTIQPKTWSFETPQGTATFEQHSDFILASGEQASRSELENAELVFVGYGIQAPEYDWDDYKGQDVTGKVLVMMNNDPDWDPSLFEGQTRLFYGRWVYKYEIAARLGAAGVIIIHTHYSAGYPWQVVQTSWTGTQFELPNEGEPTIA
;
A
#
# COMPACT_ATOMS: atom_id res chain seq x y z
N VAL A 1 -36.28 -16.72 -1.66
CA VAL A 1 -35.41 -15.84 -2.44
C VAL A 1 -34.28 -15.44 -1.51
N THR A 2 -33.05 -15.81 -1.83
CA THR A 2 -31.90 -15.36 -1.06
C THR A 2 -31.66 -13.88 -1.34
N ALA A 3 -31.12 -13.09 -0.38
CA ALA A 3 -30.81 -11.69 -0.58
C ALA A 3 -29.92 -11.44 -1.82
N ALA A 4 -29.02 -12.37 -2.11
CA ALA A 4 -28.16 -12.32 -3.30
C ALA A 4 -28.94 -12.32 -4.63
N SER A 5 -30.09 -12.99 -4.72
CA SER A 5 -30.90 -13.03 -5.96
C SER A 5 -31.69 -11.72 -6.20
N ALA A 6 -31.70 -10.80 -5.25
CA ALA A 6 -32.27 -9.46 -5.42
C ALA A 6 -31.28 -8.48 -6.06
N ILE A 7 -29.98 -8.81 -6.12
CA ILE A 7 -28.94 -8.00 -6.77
C ILE A 7 -28.89 -8.38 -8.26
N THR A 8 -29.14 -7.41 -9.12
CA THR A 8 -29.14 -7.63 -10.57
C THR A 8 -27.95 -6.92 -11.24
N ALA A 9 -27.51 -7.44 -12.39
CA ALA A 9 -26.46 -6.79 -13.19
C ALA A 9 -26.85 -5.36 -13.58
N SER A 10 -28.13 -5.10 -13.91
CA SER A 10 -28.60 -3.77 -14.26
C SER A 10 -28.49 -2.77 -13.11
N GLN A 11 -28.76 -3.18 -11.87
CA GLN A 11 -28.59 -2.31 -10.69
C GLN A 11 -27.12 -1.96 -10.46
N ILE A 12 -26.21 -2.92 -10.66
CA ILE A 12 -24.76 -2.67 -10.53
C ILE A 12 -24.31 -1.72 -11.64
N GLU A 13 -24.74 -1.95 -12.89
CA GLU A 13 -24.43 -1.11 -14.03
C GLU A 13 -24.91 0.34 -13.84
N GLU A 14 -26.14 0.53 -13.34
CA GLU A 14 -26.69 1.86 -13.04
C GLU A 14 -25.83 2.59 -12.00
N ILE A 15 -25.48 1.93 -10.89
CA ILE A 15 -24.66 2.52 -9.84
C ILE A 15 -23.27 2.88 -10.36
N VAL A 16 -22.63 1.96 -11.07
CA VAL A 16 -21.27 2.18 -11.61
C VAL A 16 -21.28 3.30 -12.66
N THR A 17 -22.26 3.32 -13.55
CA THR A 17 -22.39 4.37 -14.56
C THR A 17 -22.52 5.75 -13.91
N GLU A 18 -23.30 5.87 -12.86
CA GLU A 18 -23.46 7.12 -12.13
C GLU A 18 -22.16 7.56 -11.45
N ILE A 19 -21.65 6.74 -10.53
CA ILE A 19 -20.51 7.15 -9.69
C ILE A 19 -19.16 7.16 -10.42
N ALA A 20 -19.03 6.49 -11.57
CA ALA A 20 -17.83 6.51 -12.40
C ALA A 20 -17.86 7.57 -13.49
N SER A 21 -18.95 8.37 -13.59
CA SER A 21 -19.04 9.45 -14.55
C SER A 21 -18.08 10.60 -14.23
N ASP A 22 -17.74 11.41 -15.24
CA ASP A 22 -16.87 12.59 -15.10
C ASP A 22 -17.39 13.61 -14.07
N ALA A 23 -18.70 13.60 -13.81
CA ALA A 23 -19.33 14.47 -12.80
C ALA A 23 -18.79 14.23 -11.39
N TYR A 24 -18.24 13.06 -11.13
CA TYR A 24 -17.65 12.67 -9.82
C TYR A 24 -16.12 12.84 -9.75
N GLU A 25 -15.48 13.33 -10.82
CA GLU A 25 -14.06 13.75 -10.84
C GLU A 25 -13.08 12.72 -10.25
N GLY A 26 -13.35 11.42 -10.46
CA GLY A 26 -12.53 10.33 -9.93
C GLY A 26 -12.67 10.06 -8.43
N ARG A 27 -13.46 10.83 -7.69
CA ARG A 27 -13.79 10.59 -6.26
C ARG A 27 -12.58 10.62 -5.32
N GLY A 28 -11.55 11.41 -5.64
CA GLY A 28 -10.37 11.55 -4.78
C GLY A 28 -10.75 12.01 -3.36
N PRO A 29 -10.12 11.47 -2.30
CA PRO A 29 -10.44 11.82 -0.92
C PRO A 29 -10.41 13.34 -0.66
N GLY A 30 -11.42 13.87 0.04
CA GLY A 30 -11.52 15.29 0.37
C GLY A 30 -11.91 16.21 -0.79
N THR A 31 -12.19 15.69 -1.99
CA THR A 31 -12.60 16.48 -3.16
C THR A 31 -14.13 16.66 -3.25
N ILE A 32 -14.56 17.51 -4.19
CA ILE A 32 -15.99 17.64 -4.51
C ILE A 32 -16.56 16.33 -5.03
N GLY A 33 -15.77 15.53 -5.79
CA GLY A 33 -16.16 14.23 -6.28
C GLY A 33 -16.40 13.21 -5.15
N ASP A 34 -15.56 13.23 -4.12
CA ASP A 34 -15.76 12.46 -2.90
C ASP A 34 -17.06 12.85 -2.20
N LEU A 35 -17.29 14.14 -1.98
CA LEU A 35 -18.52 14.63 -1.32
C LEU A 35 -19.78 14.23 -2.10
N LYS A 36 -19.77 14.32 -3.44
CA LYS A 36 -20.86 13.86 -4.31
C LYS A 36 -21.11 12.37 -4.14
N THR A 37 -20.03 11.56 -4.09
CA THR A 37 -20.13 10.11 -3.90
C THR A 37 -20.73 9.77 -2.54
N GLN A 38 -20.28 10.43 -1.47
CA GLN A 38 -20.85 10.25 -0.13
C GLN A 38 -22.33 10.57 -0.12
N ASN A 39 -22.76 11.69 -0.73
CA ASN A 39 -24.16 12.08 -0.81
C ASN A 39 -24.99 11.03 -1.57
N TYR A 40 -24.49 10.57 -2.73
CA TYR A 40 -25.13 9.52 -3.50
C TYR A 40 -25.34 8.24 -2.68
N LEU A 41 -24.31 7.77 -2.00
CA LEU A 41 -24.37 6.57 -1.17
C LEU A 41 -25.35 6.72 0.01
N ILE A 42 -25.33 7.88 0.67
CA ILE A 42 -26.26 8.20 1.76
C ILE A 42 -27.71 8.15 1.26
N ASP A 43 -27.98 8.71 0.08
CA ASP A 43 -29.34 8.73 -0.47
C ASP A 43 -29.78 7.33 -0.91
N GLN A 44 -28.89 6.48 -1.43
CA GLN A 44 -29.21 5.07 -1.70
C GLN A 44 -29.53 4.33 -0.39
N LEU A 45 -28.72 4.49 0.65
CA LEU A 45 -28.94 3.84 1.94
C LEU A 45 -30.26 4.27 2.58
N LYS A 46 -30.62 5.56 2.50
CA LYS A 46 -31.94 6.06 2.97
C LYS A 46 -33.10 5.41 2.20
N ARG A 47 -32.96 5.23 0.88
CA ARG A 47 -33.97 4.54 0.05
C ARG A 47 -34.18 3.09 0.48
N PHE A 48 -33.14 2.43 0.97
CA PHE A 48 -33.21 1.08 1.52
C PHE A 48 -33.69 1.03 2.99
N GLY A 49 -34.04 2.16 3.59
CA GLY A 49 -34.55 2.24 4.95
C GLY A 49 -33.50 2.24 6.06
N TYR A 50 -32.22 2.43 5.71
CA TYR A 50 -31.17 2.60 6.71
C TYR A 50 -31.26 3.95 7.40
N VAL A 51 -30.67 4.04 8.58
CA VAL A 51 -30.51 5.27 9.36
C VAL A 51 -29.03 5.50 9.66
N GLY A 52 -28.64 6.75 9.88
CA GLY A 52 -27.25 7.05 10.23
C GLY A 52 -26.82 6.37 11.54
N GLY A 53 -25.63 5.76 11.55
CA GLY A 53 -25.09 5.02 12.69
C GLY A 53 -24.13 5.83 13.56
N GLY A 54 -23.78 7.06 13.16
CA GLY A 54 -22.89 7.93 13.92
C GLY A 54 -23.59 8.71 15.04
N ASN A 55 -22.80 9.51 15.76
CA ASN A 55 -23.32 10.37 16.83
C ASN A 55 -24.47 11.25 16.30
N LYS A 56 -25.59 11.30 17.05
CA LYS A 56 -26.82 12.03 16.67
C LYS A 56 -27.39 11.58 15.32
N ASN A 57 -27.27 10.28 14.99
CA ASN A 57 -27.71 9.69 13.72
C ASN A 57 -26.94 10.28 12.50
N SER A 58 -25.73 10.71 12.68
CA SER A 58 -24.88 11.15 11.58
C SER A 58 -24.65 10.02 10.57
N TRP A 59 -24.61 10.37 9.29
CA TRP A 59 -24.23 9.48 8.20
C TRP A 59 -22.72 9.49 7.92
N ARG A 60 -21.99 10.39 8.58
CA ARG A 60 -20.55 10.57 8.37
C ARG A 60 -19.79 10.52 9.67
N GLN A 61 -18.65 9.89 9.62
CA GLN A 61 -17.59 10.00 10.60
C GLN A 61 -16.48 10.87 9.97
N LEU A 62 -16.19 11.99 10.61
CA LEU A 62 -15.11 12.89 10.17
C LEU A 62 -13.81 12.47 10.83
N PHE A 63 -12.75 12.49 10.07
CA PHE A 63 -11.38 12.26 10.53
C PHE A 63 -10.42 13.02 9.62
N ASP A 64 -9.21 13.30 10.13
CA ASP A 64 -8.18 13.99 9.39
C ASP A 64 -7.43 13.04 8.47
N LEU A 65 -7.01 13.54 7.30
CA LEU A 65 -6.13 12.85 6.37
C LEU A 65 -4.90 13.70 6.09
N ILE A 66 -3.74 13.07 6.04
CA ILE A 66 -2.49 13.66 5.57
C ILE A 66 -2.32 13.31 4.10
N GLY A 67 -2.21 14.33 3.26
CA GLY A 67 -1.90 14.15 1.84
C GLY A 67 -0.40 14.34 1.59
N LEU A 68 0.26 13.31 1.09
CA LEU A 68 1.69 13.31 0.79
C LEU A 68 1.92 13.34 -0.73
N ASN A 69 2.68 14.33 -1.19
CA ASN A 69 3.17 14.41 -2.56
C ASN A 69 4.69 14.24 -2.54
N THR A 70 5.18 13.07 -2.94
CA THR A 70 6.61 12.78 -2.92
C THR A 70 7.30 13.35 -4.15
N ILE A 71 8.28 14.22 -3.93
CA ILE A 71 9.22 14.69 -4.97
C ILE A 71 10.42 13.77 -4.95
N GLN A 72 10.47 12.85 -5.91
CA GLN A 72 11.49 11.81 -6.01
C GLN A 72 12.71 12.27 -6.81
N PRO A 73 13.93 11.74 -6.51
CA PRO A 73 15.09 11.94 -7.38
C PRO A 73 14.86 11.26 -8.74
N LYS A 74 15.43 11.83 -9.79
CA LYS A 74 15.34 11.24 -11.15
C LYS A 74 16.11 9.94 -11.29
N THR A 75 17.19 9.81 -10.53
CA THR A 75 18.06 8.63 -10.51
C THR A 75 18.39 8.25 -9.09
N TRP A 76 18.59 6.95 -8.88
CA TRP A 76 19.06 6.38 -7.62
C TRP A 76 20.25 5.49 -7.90
N SER A 77 21.35 5.68 -7.15
CA SER A 77 22.59 4.95 -7.40
C SER A 77 23.02 4.16 -6.18
N PHE A 78 23.59 3.00 -6.45
CA PHE A 78 24.11 2.07 -5.45
C PHE A 78 25.55 1.72 -5.76
N GLU A 79 26.42 1.79 -4.75
CA GLU A 79 27.79 1.31 -4.85
C GLU A 79 27.81 -0.20 -4.68
N THR A 80 28.47 -0.91 -5.61
CA THR A 80 28.62 -2.37 -5.60
C THR A 80 30.09 -2.73 -5.78
N PRO A 81 30.51 -3.97 -5.45
CA PRO A 81 31.88 -4.41 -5.74
C PRO A 81 32.29 -4.37 -7.23
N GLN A 82 31.29 -4.31 -8.13
CA GLN A 82 31.50 -4.24 -9.58
C GLN A 82 31.43 -2.80 -10.13
N GLY A 83 31.18 -1.81 -9.28
CA GLY A 83 31.02 -0.40 -9.63
C GLY A 83 29.64 0.14 -9.25
N THR A 84 29.34 1.38 -9.65
CA THR A 84 28.09 2.04 -9.37
C THR A 84 26.98 1.53 -10.28
N ALA A 85 25.88 1.07 -9.69
CA ALA A 85 24.63 0.78 -10.41
C ALA A 85 23.67 1.96 -10.28
N THR A 86 23.12 2.46 -11.39
CA THR A 86 22.20 3.61 -11.42
C THR A 86 20.86 3.17 -12.00
N PHE A 87 19.79 3.59 -11.36
CA PHE A 87 18.40 3.29 -11.70
C PHE A 87 17.66 4.57 -12.00
N GLU A 88 16.71 4.53 -12.95
CA GLU A 88 15.92 5.68 -13.42
C GLU A 88 14.52 5.65 -12.80
N GLN A 89 14.08 6.81 -12.31
CA GLN A 89 12.73 6.98 -11.77
C GLN A 89 11.67 6.57 -12.81
N HIS A 90 10.59 5.97 -12.35
CA HIS A 90 9.48 5.38 -13.11
C HIS A 90 9.84 4.13 -13.91
N SER A 91 10.99 4.11 -14.59
CA SER A 91 11.44 2.94 -15.36
C SER A 91 11.82 1.79 -14.42
N ASP A 92 12.68 2.08 -13.45
CA ASP A 92 13.31 1.07 -12.62
C ASP A 92 12.84 1.11 -11.16
N PHE A 93 12.43 2.27 -10.66
CA PHE A 93 11.92 2.41 -9.30
C PHE A 93 10.81 3.46 -9.16
N ILE A 94 10.01 3.29 -8.12
CA ILE A 94 9.12 4.28 -7.52
C ILE A 94 9.52 4.40 -6.05
N LEU A 95 9.60 5.61 -5.55
CA LEU A 95 9.97 5.91 -4.18
C LEU A 95 8.84 6.68 -3.49
N ALA A 96 8.54 6.31 -2.25
CA ALA A 96 7.69 7.07 -1.35
C ALA A 96 8.32 7.04 0.05
N SER A 97 8.08 8.07 0.85
CA SER A 97 8.46 8.06 2.26
C SER A 97 7.29 7.56 3.10
N GLY A 98 7.56 6.76 4.11
CA GLY A 98 6.61 6.42 5.17
C GLY A 98 6.54 7.49 6.27
N GLU A 99 7.39 8.51 6.21
CA GLU A 99 7.40 9.61 7.17
C GLU A 99 6.48 10.75 6.72
N GLN A 100 5.65 11.26 7.63
CA GLN A 100 4.84 12.45 7.42
C GLN A 100 5.68 13.73 7.68
N ALA A 101 6.76 13.87 6.91
CA ALA A 101 7.77 14.92 7.04
C ALA A 101 7.92 15.68 5.71
N SER A 102 8.47 16.89 5.79
CA SER A 102 8.77 17.69 4.59
C SER A 102 9.97 17.17 3.80
N ARG A 103 10.81 16.31 4.41
CA ARG A 103 11.99 15.71 3.81
C ARG A 103 12.40 14.47 4.58
N SER A 104 12.70 13.39 3.87
CA SER A 104 13.36 12.19 4.35
C SER A 104 14.59 11.93 3.50
N GLU A 105 15.67 11.46 4.08
CA GLU A 105 16.94 11.22 3.40
C GLU A 105 17.53 9.87 3.81
N LEU A 106 18.02 9.14 2.82
CA LEU A 106 18.84 7.94 2.99
C LEU A 106 20.16 8.16 2.28
N GLU A 107 21.23 8.40 3.04
CA GLU A 107 22.58 8.57 2.51
C GLU A 107 23.52 7.49 3.05
N ASN A 108 24.25 6.83 2.15
CA ASN A 108 25.26 5.83 2.50
C ASN A 108 24.75 4.71 3.41
N ALA A 109 23.44 4.39 3.36
CA ALA A 109 22.86 3.30 4.12
C ALA A 109 23.29 1.95 3.53
N GLU A 110 23.66 1.03 4.41
CA GLU A 110 23.98 -0.35 4.02
C GLU A 110 22.74 -1.07 3.49
N LEU A 111 22.87 -1.74 2.34
CA LEU A 111 21.82 -2.59 1.79
C LEU A 111 21.99 -4.03 2.29
N VAL A 112 20.90 -4.62 2.78
CA VAL A 112 20.87 -6.01 3.23
C VAL A 112 19.73 -6.76 2.54
N PHE A 113 20.07 -7.77 1.77
CA PHE A 113 19.07 -8.70 1.21
C PHE A 113 18.63 -9.70 2.28
N VAL A 114 17.33 -9.69 2.60
CA VAL A 114 16.72 -10.51 3.66
C VAL A 114 15.63 -11.46 3.11
N GLY A 115 15.81 -11.96 1.90
CA GLY A 115 14.87 -12.89 1.29
C GLY A 115 13.48 -12.28 1.16
N TYR A 116 12.48 -12.88 1.79
CA TYR A 116 11.11 -12.33 1.85
C TYR A 116 10.89 -11.36 3.03
N GLY A 117 11.88 -11.24 3.93
CA GLY A 117 11.78 -10.37 5.11
C GLY A 117 10.67 -10.79 6.09
N ILE A 118 10.50 -12.08 6.30
CA ILE A 118 9.43 -12.64 7.11
C ILE A 118 9.97 -13.16 8.44
N GLN A 119 9.25 -12.83 9.53
CA GLN A 119 9.33 -13.50 10.82
C GLN A 119 7.97 -14.14 11.11
N ALA A 120 7.91 -15.47 11.05
CA ALA A 120 6.70 -16.25 11.25
C ALA A 120 7.02 -17.48 12.11
N PRO A 121 7.04 -17.34 13.45
CA PRO A 121 7.39 -18.43 14.35
C PRO A 121 6.50 -19.66 14.21
N GLU A 122 5.24 -19.48 13.83
CA GLU A 122 4.29 -20.57 13.59
C GLU A 122 4.63 -21.42 12.36
N TYR A 123 5.46 -20.90 11.44
CA TYR A 123 6.01 -21.63 10.30
C TYR A 123 7.48 -21.99 10.49
N ASP A 124 8.04 -21.80 11.71
CA ASP A 124 9.48 -21.95 11.98
C ASP A 124 10.37 -21.17 10.98
N TRP A 125 9.93 -19.94 10.64
CA TRP A 125 10.54 -19.13 9.60
C TRP A 125 11.03 -17.78 10.16
N ASP A 126 12.33 -17.50 9.96
CA ASP A 126 12.93 -16.20 10.28
C ASP A 126 14.01 -15.86 9.23
N ASP A 127 13.70 -14.92 8.35
CA ASP A 127 14.64 -14.46 7.31
C ASP A 127 15.78 -13.62 7.90
N TYR A 128 15.59 -13.04 9.08
CA TYR A 128 16.58 -12.17 9.72
C TYR A 128 17.63 -12.94 10.53
N LYS A 129 17.29 -14.10 11.09
CA LYS A 129 18.19 -15.00 11.82
C LYS A 129 18.99 -14.29 12.92
N GLY A 130 18.35 -13.34 13.60
CA GLY A 130 18.98 -12.57 14.67
C GLY A 130 19.97 -11.50 14.22
N GLN A 131 20.06 -11.19 12.92
CA GLN A 131 20.87 -10.09 12.41
C GLN A 131 20.30 -8.73 12.85
N ASP A 132 21.19 -7.83 13.28
CA ASP A 132 20.83 -6.43 13.52
C ASP A 132 20.72 -5.69 12.17
N VAL A 133 19.51 -5.21 11.88
CA VAL A 133 19.18 -4.47 10.66
C VAL A 133 18.88 -2.99 10.93
N THR A 134 19.13 -2.53 12.16
CA THR A 134 18.89 -1.14 12.56
C THR A 134 19.67 -0.17 11.67
N GLY A 135 18.98 0.83 11.14
CA GLY A 135 19.56 1.86 10.28
C GLY A 135 19.95 1.39 8.87
N LYS A 136 19.64 0.15 8.49
CA LYS A 136 19.93 -0.41 7.17
C LYS A 136 18.73 -0.30 6.25
N VAL A 137 18.97 -0.39 4.94
CA VAL A 137 17.93 -0.53 3.92
C VAL A 137 17.77 -2.00 3.59
N LEU A 138 16.57 -2.52 3.80
CA LEU A 138 16.26 -3.93 3.57
C LEU A 138 15.81 -4.15 2.13
N VAL A 139 16.44 -5.09 1.45
CA VAL A 139 16.03 -5.52 0.12
C VAL A 139 15.24 -6.83 0.26
N MET A 140 13.99 -6.82 -0.17
CA MET A 140 13.05 -7.93 0.03
C MET A 140 12.40 -8.36 -1.28
N MET A 141 12.15 -9.65 -1.40
CA MET A 141 11.25 -10.16 -2.43
C MET A 141 9.80 -9.78 -2.10
N ASN A 142 9.04 -9.41 -3.12
CA ASN A 142 7.60 -9.30 -3.00
C ASN A 142 6.99 -10.70 -2.81
N ASN A 143 5.78 -10.78 -2.19
CA ASN A 143 5.10 -12.02 -1.86
C ASN A 143 5.69 -12.74 -0.62
N ASP A 144 5.23 -13.96 -0.38
CA ASP A 144 5.74 -14.94 0.56
C ASP A 144 6.21 -16.19 -0.20
N PRO A 145 6.94 -17.11 0.43
CA PRO A 145 7.40 -18.32 -0.24
C PRO A 145 6.25 -19.15 -0.81
N ASP A 146 6.28 -19.42 -2.11
CA ASP A 146 5.22 -20.16 -2.83
C ASP A 146 5.75 -21.31 -3.72
N TRP A 147 7.06 -21.56 -3.65
CA TRP A 147 7.69 -22.64 -4.46
C TRP A 147 7.47 -24.06 -3.90
N ASP A 148 7.09 -24.17 -2.64
CA ASP A 148 6.76 -25.44 -1.99
C ASP A 148 5.35 -25.34 -1.40
N PRO A 149 4.42 -26.23 -1.77
CA PRO A 149 3.04 -26.22 -1.28
C PRO A 149 2.90 -26.37 0.24
N SER A 150 3.94 -26.85 0.93
CA SER A 150 3.98 -26.96 2.40
C SER A 150 4.37 -25.66 3.11
N LEU A 151 4.88 -24.66 2.38
CA LEU A 151 5.27 -23.37 2.92
C LEU A 151 4.11 -22.37 2.78
N PHE A 152 3.80 -21.63 3.83
CA PHE A 152 2.89 -20.49 3.82
C PHE A 152 1.57 -20.72 3.06
N GLU A 153 1.01 -21.95 3.11
CA GLU A 153 -0.18 -22.37 2.36
C GLU A 153 0.01 -22.36 0.82
N GLY A 154 1.24 -22.52 0.36
CA GLY A 154 1.57 -22.64 -1.06
C GLY A 154 1.27 -21.35 -1.84
N GLN A 155 0.41 -21.44 -2.85
CA GLN A 155 0.09 -20.31 -3.71
C GLN A 155 -0.91 -19.31 -3.09
N THR A 156 -1.44 -19.57 -1.91
CA THR A 156 -2.32 -18.65 -1.20
C THR A 156 -1.48 -17.56 -0.53
N ARG A 157 -1.54 -16.34 -1.05
CA ARG A 157 -0.79 -15.22 -0.44
C ARG A 157 -1.35 -14.89 0.93
N LEU A 158 -0.53 -15.05 1.96
CA LEU A 158 -0.84 -14.66 3.32
C LEU A 158 -0.53 -13.17 3.57
N PHE A 159 -0.78 -12.71 4.80
CA PHE A 159 -0.42 -11.34 5.21
C PHE A 159 1.07 -11.06 5.06
N TYR A 160 1.91 -12.05 5.29
CA TYR A 160 3.37 -11.97 5.11
C TYR A 160 3.81 -11.54 3.71
N GLY A 161 3.02 -11.90 2.68
CA GLY A 161 3.26 -11.50 1.29
C GLY A 161 2.79 -10.09 0.94
N ARG A 162 2.18 -9.35 1.87
CA ARG A 162 1.68 -8.00 1.62
C ARG A 162 2.79 -6.95 1.80
N TRP A 163 2.72 -5.90 0.99
CA TRP A 163 3.66 -4.77 1.11
C TRP A 163 3.60 -4.12 2.49
N VAL A 164 2.40 -3.94 3.01
CA VAL A 164 2.18 -3.40 4.36
C VAL A 164 3.00 -4.16 5.40
N TYR A 165 2.95 -5.50 5.39
CA TYR A 165 3.76 -6.31 6.30
C TYR A 165 5.27 -6.01 6.16
N LYS A 166 5.77 -5.86 4.90
CA LYS A 166 7.20 -5.59 4.64
C LYS A 166 7.63 -4.25 5.25
N TYR A 167 6.81 -3.22 5.11
CA TYR A 167 7.09 -1.91 5.70
C TYR A 167 6.99 -1.95 7.23
N GLU A 168 5.94 -2.56 7.77
CA GLU A 168 5.72 -2.66 9.22
C GLU A 168 6.83 -3.44 9.93
N ILE A 169 7.26 -4.60 9.38
CA ILE A 169 8.34 -5.37 9.99
C ILE A 169 9.66 -4.61 9.96
N ALA A 170 9.99 -3.94 8.84
CA ALA A 170 11.19 -3.14 8.72
C ALA A 170 11.21 -1.99 9.73
N ALA A 171 10.11 -1.23 9.83
CA ALA A 171 9.96 -0.15 10.80
C ALA A 171 10.11 -0.67 12.25
N ARG A 172 9.47 -1.78 12.58
CA ARG A 172 9.55 -2.42 13.91
C ARG A 172 10.96 -2.87 14.26
N LEU A 173 11.75 -3.31 13.28
CA LEU A 173 13.15 -3.72 13.45
C LEU A 173 14.13 -2.55 13.39
N GLY A 174 13.64 -1.30 13.24
CA GLY A 174 14.47 -0.10 13.20
C GLY A 174 15.26 0.06 11.91
N ALA A 175 14.84 -0.56 10.81
CA ALA A 175 15.45 -0.34 9.52
C ALA A 175 15.22 1.10 9.03
N ALA A 176 16.15 1.64 8.24
CA ALA A 176 16.03 2.99 7.69
C ALA A 176 15.13 3.05 6.44
N GLY A 177 14.98 1.94 5.72
CA GLY A 177 14.17 1.88 4.53
C GLY A 177 13.98 0.47 4.00
N VAL A 178 13.12 0.33 2.98
CA VAL A 178 12.81 -0.96 2.33
C VAL A 178 12.82 -0.80 0.81
N ILE A 179 13.44 -1.74 0.14
CA ILE A 179 13.33 -1.94 -1.31
C ILE A 179 12.59 -3.27 -1.53
N ILE A 180 11.42 -3.22 -2.16
CA ILE A 180 10.68 -4.40 -2.55
C ILE A 180 10.93 -4.71 -4.02
N ILE A 181 11.49 -5.88 -4.31
CA ILE A 181 11.71 -6.33 -5.69
C ILE A 181 10.38 -6.78 -6.28
N HIS A 182 9.89 -5.99 -7.24
CA HIS A 182 8.67 -6.30 -7.97
C HIS A 182 8.95 -7.19 -9.17
N THR A 183 8.18 -8.26 -9.31
CA THR A 183 8.09 -9.03 -10.56
C THR A 183 6.63 -9.23 -10.92
N HIS A 184 6.33 -9.38 -12.20
CA HIS A 184 4.96 -9.67 -12.65
C HIS A 184 4.39 -10.91 -11.96
N TYR A 185 5.23 -11.95 -11.84
CA TYR A 185 4.82 -13.21 -11.21
C TYR A 185 4.48 -13.01 -9.72
N SER A 186 5.38 -12.41 -8.95
CA SER A 186 5.19 -12.24 -7.51
C SER A 186 4.05 -11.27 -7.16
N ALA A 187 3.82 -10.26 -7.98
CA ALA A 187 2.77 -9.26 -7.74
C ALA A 187 1.40 -9.67 -8.32
N GLY A 188 1.40 -10.41 -9.44
CA GLY A 188 0.19 -10.73 -10.19
C GLY A 188 -0.27 -9.61 -11.15
N TYR A 189 0.56 -8.57 -11.32
CA TYR A 189 0.31 -7.44 -12.22
C TYR A 189 1.63 -6.83 -12.72
N PRO A 190 1.60 -6.14 -13.89
CA PRO A 190 2.80 -5.55 -14.48
C PRO A 190 3.27 -4.29 -13.73
N TRP A 191 4.53 -3.90 -13.98
CA TRP A 191 5.17 -2.72 -13.39
C TRP A 191 4.38 -1.42 -13.60
N GLN A 192 3.67 -1.28 -14.71
CA GLN A 192 2.83 -0.11 -15.01
C GLN A 192 1.78 0.17 -13.93
N VAL A 193 1.30 -0.85 -13.24
CA VAL A 193 0.35 -0.66 -12.11
C VAL A 193 1.05 0.05 -10.96
N VAL A 194 2.30 -0.33 -10.65
CA VAL A 194 3.08 0.36 -9.61
C VAL A 194 3.31 1.82 -9.99
N GLN A 195 3.74 2.07 -11.24
CA GLN A 195 3.98 3.42 -11.75
C GLN A 195 2.77 4.33 -11.58
N THR A 196 1.57 3.85 -11.89
CA THR A 196 0.34 4.64 -11.84
C THR A 196 -0.26 4.75 -10.44
N SER A 197 -0.10 3.73 -9.59
CA SER A 197 -0.65 3.71 -8.23
C SER A 197 0.06 4.67 -7.28
N TRP A 198 1.33 4.97 -7.54
CA TRP A 198 2.16 5.82 -6.68
C TRP A 198 2.41 7.21 -7.27
N THR A 199 1.58 7.63 -8.23
CA THR A 199 1.58 9.00 -8.75
C THR A 199 0.49 9.84 -8.08
N GLY A 200 0.77 11.15 -7.92
CA GLY A 200 -0.15 12.07 -7.25
C GLY A 200 -0.13 11.97 -5.72
N THR A 201 -1.12 12.56 -5.10
CA THR A 201 -1.23 12.61 -3.64
C THR A 201 -1.60 11.25 -3.07
N GLN A 202 -0.77 10.74 -2.17
CA GLN A 202 -1.08 9.57 -1.34
C GLN A 202 -1.71 10.07 -0.04
N PHE A 203 -2.76 9.38 0.43
CA PHE A 203 -3.47 9.79 1.64
C PHE A 203 -3.27 8.76 2.74
N GLU A 204 -2.95 9.25 3.92
CA GLU A 204 -2.72 8.46 5.12
C GLU A 204 -3.46 9.06 6.33
N LEU A 205 -3.69 8.25 7.34
CA LEU A 205 -4.11 8.75 8.64
C LEU A 205 -2.92 9.47 9.31
N PRO A 206 -3.18 10.50 10.15
CA PRO A 206 -2.13 11.10 10.96
C PRO A 206 -1.37 10.03 11.76
N ASN A 207 -0.03 10.07 11.72
CA ASN A 207 0.79 9.17 12.52
C ASN A 207 0.74 9.60 13.98
N GLU A 208 0.34 8.69 14.87
CA GLU A 208 0.22 8.91 16.32
C GLU A 208 1.44 8.38 17.10
N GLY A 209 2.57 8.17 16.43
CA GLY A 209 3.83 7.72 17.05
C GLY A 209 4.20 6.28 16.71
N GLU A 210 3.55 5.68 15.72
CA GLU A 210 3.96 4.38 15.19
C GLU A 210 5.32 4.48 14.48
N PRO A 211 6.16 3.43 14.56
CA PRO A 211 7.42 3.39 13.84
C PRO A 211 7.22 3.53 12.33
N THR A 212 8.05 4.36 11.70
CA THR A 212 8.03 4.59 10.25
C THR A 212 9.42 4.34 9.65
N ILE A 213 9.49 4.31 8.33
CA ILE A 213 10.74 4.27 7.56
C ILE A 213 10.81 5.48 6.63
N ALA A 214 12.02 5.94 6.33
CA ALA A 214 12.29 7.08 5.45
C ALA A 214 11.81 6.86 4.02
#